data_d85edfecde6953172b82407758ffb7ab
#
_entry.id   d85edfecde6953172b82407758ffb7ab
#
_cell.length_a   1.000
_cell.length_b   1.000
_cell.length_c   1.000
_cell.angle_alpha   90.00
_cell.angle_beta   90.00
_cell.angle_gamma   90.00
#
_symmetry.space_group_name_H-M   'P 1'
#
loop_
_entity.id
_entity.type
_entity.pdbx_description
1 polymer ?
#
loop_
_entity_poly.entity_id
_entity_poly.type
_entity_poly.pdbx_seq_one_letter_code
_entity_poly.pdbx_strand_id
1 'polypeptide(L)'
;MKRLATTSLLFASCLALLLALVPIADAQDKPVEVPVTLEKQKFTPEEVKVKAGQPFLLVVTNKDAKPAEVESKDLRFEKVVAPGKTISIRVRALKPGTYVFLDDYNKSTRGKIVAE
;
A
#
# COMPACT_ATOMS: atom_id res chain seq x y z
N MET A 1 66.92 -30.71 46.90
CA MET A 1 65.50 -30.57 46.93
C MET A 1 65.05 -29.80 45.72
N LYS A 2 64.42 -30.45 44.79
CA LYS A 2 63.90 -29.79 43.58
C LYS A 2 62.45 -29.36 43.83
N ARG A 3 62.21 -28.07 43.77
CA ARG A 3 60.84 -27.57 43.83
C ARG A 3 60.27 -27.56 42.41
N LEU A 4 59.28 -28.37 42.19
CA LEU A 4 58.50 -28.34 40.97
C LEU A 4 57.50 -27.17 41.06
N ALA A 5 57.76 -26.16 40.25
CA ALA A 5 56.81 -25.12 40.05
C ALA A 5 55.76 -25.59 39.05
N THR A 6 54.57 -25.89 39.54
CA THR A 6 53.42 -26.15 38.69
C THR A 6 52.85 -24.84 38.20
N THR A 7 53.19 -24.53 37.00
CA THR A 7 52.58 -23.38 36.32
C THR A 7 51.19 -23.76 35.87
N SER A 8 50.22 -23.29 36.59
CA SER A 8 48.82 -23.49 36.22
C SER A 8 48.49 -22.52 35.08
N LEU A 9 48.38 -23.05 33.88
CA LEU A 9 47.92 -22.27 32.71
C LEU A 9 46.39 -22.18 32.81
N LEU A 10 45.92 -21.05 33.26
CA LEU A 10 44.50 -20.71 33.16
C LEU A 10 44.22 -20.25 31.71
N PHE A 11 43.66 -21.17 30.94
CA PHE A 11 43.02 -20.84 29.68
C PHE A 11 41.71 -20.12 29.98
N ALA A 12 41.73 -18.82 29.99
CA ALA A 12 40.53 -18.03 29.93
C ALA A 12 39.93 -18.13 28.51
N SER A 13 39.00 -19.04 28.35
CA SER A 13 38.23 -19.12 27.10
C SER A 13 37.28 -17.94 27.06
N CYS A 14 37.73 -16.83 26.42
CA CYS A 14 36.83 -15.75 26.04
C CYS A 14 35.96 -16.25 24.88
N LEU A 15 34.81 -16.81 25.24
CA LEU A 15 33.73 -17.04 24.29
C LEU A 15 33.15 -15.68 23.90
N ALA A 16 33.74 -15.05 22.88
CA ALA A 16 33.18 -13.87 22.28
C ALA A 16 31.88 -14.28 21.60
N LEU A 17 30.78 -14.03 22.29
CA LEU A 17 29.44 -14.13 21.72
C LEU A 17 29.31 -12.99 20.68
N LEU A 18 29.65 -13.29 19.43
CA LEU A 18 29.33 -12.41 18.32
C LEU A 18 27.79 -12.43 18.20
N LEU A 19 27.13 -11.43 18.85
CA LEU A 19 25.79 -11.08 18.49
C LEU A 19 25.86 -10.55 17.05
N ALA A 20 25.55 -11.41 16.10
CA ALA A 20 25.28 -10.97 14.74
C ALA A 20 24.03 -10.08 14.82
N LEU A 21 24.24 -8.77 14.75
CA LEU A 21 23.18 -7.83 14.45
C LEU A 21 22.71 -8.18 13.04
N VAL A 22 21.66 -9.01 12.98
CA VAL A 22 20.91 -9.20 11.75
C VAL A 22 20.20 -7.86 11.52
N PRO A 23 20.49 -7.12 10.44
CA PRO A 23 19.72 -5.94 10.15
C PRO A 23 18.28 -6.40 9.93
N ILE A 24 17.39 -5.95 10.82
CA ILE A 24 15.97 -6.07 10.59
C ILE A 24 15.72 -5.23 9.34
N ALA A 25 15.53 -5.88 8.21
CA ALA A 25 15.07 -5.19 7.02
C ALA A 25 13.72 -4.60 7.39
N ASP A 26 13.65 -3.27 7.45
CA ASP A 26 12.40 -2.56 7.48
C ASP A 26 11.65 -2.96 6.20
N ALA A 27 10.82 -3.98 6.32
CA ALA A 27 9.85 -4.30 5.29
C ALA A 27 8.82 -3.17 5.34
N GLN A 28 9.12 -2.06 4.67
CA GLN A 28 8.11 -1.08 4.35
C GLN A 28 7.13 -1.79 3.44
N ASP A 29 5.98 -2.17 4.01
CA ASP A 29 4.87 -2.66 3.24
C ASP A 29 4.52 -1.59 2.20
N LYS A 30 4.82 -1.88 0.94
CA LYS A 30 4.40 -1.01 -0.15
C LYS A 30 2.88 -0.94 -0.12
N PRO A 31 2.28 0.24 -0.20
CA PRO A 31 0.83 0.34 -0.26
C PRO A 31 0.31 -0.44 -1.46
N VAL A 32 -0.79 -1.15 -1.25
CA VAL A 32 -1.48 -1.84 -2.33
C VAL A 32 -2.06 -0.78 -3.26
N GLU A 33 -1.72 -0.86 -4.53
CA GLU A 33 -2.24 0.04 -5.55
C GLU A 33 -3.33 -0.65 -6.36
N VAL A 34 -4.42 0.07 -6.56
CA VAL A 34 -5.56 -0.40 -7.36
C VAL A 34 -5.74 0.57 -8.53
N PRO A 35 -5.26 0.21 -9.72
CA PRO A 35 -5.33 1.10 -10.87
C PRO A 35 -6.71 1.09 -11.52
N VAL A 36 -7.18 2.28 -11.89
CA VAL A 36 -8.40 2.51 -12.66
C VAL A 36 -8.10 3.55 -13.71
N THR A 37 -8.53 3.29 -14.93
CA THR A 37 -8.40 4.22 -16.04
C THR A 37 -9.77 4.82 -16.39
N LEU A 38 -9.82 6.13 -16.55
CA LEU A 38 -10.95 6.83 -17.12
C LEU A 38 -10.66 7.13 -18.58
N GLU A 39 -11.43 6.54 -19.48
CA GLU A 39 -11.29 6.74 -20.91
C GLU A 39 -12.66 6.63 -21.60
N LYS A 40 -12.96 7.57 -22.49
CA LYS A 40 -14.27 7.65 -23.16
C LYS A 40 -15.44 7.66 -22.18
N GLN A 41 -15.25 8.40 -21.07
CA GLN A 41 -16.25 8.55 -20.01
C GLN A 41 -16.64 7.22 -19.34
N LYS A 42 -15.70 6.27 -19.29
CA LYS A 42 -15.87 4.98 -18.59
C LYS A 42 -14.66 4.68 -17.72
N PHE A 43 -14.92 4.18 -16.55
CA PHE A 43 -13.89 3.59 -15.71
C PHE A 43 -13.58 2.17 -16.16
N THR A 44 -12.31 1.87 -16.28
CA THR A 44 -11.83 0.53 -16.62
C THR A 44 -10.79 0.08 -15.60
N PRO A 45 -11.01 -0.99 -14.85
CA PRO A 45 -12.26 -1.75 -14.76
C PRO A 45 -13.38 -0.95 -14.07
N GLU A 46 -14.63 -1.23 -14.38
CA GLU A 46 -15.78 -0.63 -13.71
C GLU A 46 -15.95 -1.17 -12.28
N GLU A 47 -15.51 -2.39 -12.05
CA GLU A 47 -15.53 -3.03 -10.74
C GLU A 47 -14.11 -3.47 -10.37
N VAL A 48 -13.63 -2.96 -9.24
CA VAL A 48 -12.36 -3.37 -8.66
C VAL A 48 -12.62 -4.17 -7.39
N LYS A 49 -11.90 -5.27 -7.22
CA LYS A 49 -11.94 -6.10 -6.02
C LYS A 49 -10.77 -5.78 -5.13
N VAL A 50 -11.03 -5.55 -3.87
CA VAL A 50 -10.03 -5.29 -2.84
C VAL A 50 -10.22 -6.23 -1.66
N LYS A 51 -9.17 -6.45 -0.91
CA LYS A 51 -9.24 -7.23 0.31
C LYS A 51 -9.85 -6.38 1.42
N ALA A 52 -10.92 -6.88 2.04
CA ALA A 52 -11.50 -6.25 3.23
C ALA A 52 -10.46 -6.18 4.36
N GLY A 53 -10.47 -5.09 5.10
CA GLY A 53 -9.55 -4.87 6.21
C GLY A 53 -8.16 -4.37 5.81
N GLN A 54 -7.89 -4.18 4.53
CA GLN A 54 -6.59 -3.70 4.04
C GLN A 54 -6.75 -2.33 3.36
N PRO A 55 -6.05 -1.28 3.84
CA PRO A 55 -6.04 0.00 3.16
C PRO A 55 -5.32 -0.10 1.82
N PHE A 56 -5.68 0.77 0.88
CA PHE A 56 -5.11 0.78 -0.46
C PHE A 56 -5.08 2.19 -1.06
N LEU A 57 -4.38 2.32 -2.17
CA LEU A 57 -4.39 3.51 -3.02
C LEU A 57 -5.22 3.23 -4.27
N LEU A 58 -6.28 4.00 -4.46
CA LEU A 58 -7.00 4.01 -5.73
C LEU A 58 -6.24 4.96 -6.66
N VAL A 59 -5.64 4.40 -7.70
CA VAL A 59 -4.81 5.14 -8.65
C VAL A 59 -5.61 5.37 -9.92
N VAL A 60 -6.07 6.61 -10.14
CA VAL A 60 -6.94 6.96 -11.26
C VAL A 60 -6.16 7.73 -12.31
N THR A 61 -6.15 7.23 -13.53
CA THR A 61 -5.57 7.90 -14.69
C THR A 61 -6.70 8.39 -15.61
N ASN A 62 -6.73 9.70 -15.87
CA ASN A 62 -7.68 10.29 -16.78
C ASN A 62 -7.06 10.37 -18.19
N LYS A 63 -7.52 9.54 -19.11
CA LYS A 63 -7.10 9.56 -20.51
C LYS A 63 -8.00 10.42 -21.40
N ASP A 64 -9.05 10.97 -20.86
CA ASP A 64 -9.94 11.88 -21.59
C ASP A 64 -9.33 13.30 -21.70
N ALA A 65 -9.83 14.06 -22.64
CA ALA A 65 -9.40 15.45 -22.87
C ALA A 65 -10.03 16.46 -21.89
N LYS A 66 -10.98 16.02 -21.09
CA LYS A 66 -11.67 16.82 -20.08
C LYS A 66 -11.26 16.43 -18.67
N PRO A 67 -11.28 17.37 -17.71
CA PRO A 67 -11.09 17.00 -16.31
C PRO A 67 -12.25 16.15 -15.82
N ALA A 68 -11.98 15.32 -14.81
CA ALA A 68 -12.98 14.55 -14.08
C ALA A 68 -12.86 14.84 -12.59
N GLU A 69 -13.95 14.68 -11.87
CA GLU A 69 -13.96 14.76 -10.43
C GLU A 69 -14.38 13.41 -9.87
N VAL A 70 -13.40 12.66 -9.40
CA VAL A 70 -13.64 11.33 -8.83
C VAL A 70 -14.17 11.50 -7.41
N GLU A 71 -15.41 11.10 -7.21
CA GLU A 71 -16.12 11.24 -5.95
C GLU A 71 -16.67 9.90 -5.47
N SER A 72 -16.59 9.68 -4.17
CA SER A 72 -17.32 8.62 -3.49
C SER A 72 -17.93 9.17 -2.21
N LYS A 73 -19.24 9.20 -2.13
CA LYS A 73 -19.96 9.55 -0.90
C LYS A 73 -19.77 8.49 0.17
N ASP A 74 -19.76 7.22 -0.23
CA ASP A 74 -19.56 6.10 0.67
C ASP A 74 -18.18 6.14 1.36
N LEU A 75 -17.16 6.56 0.61
CA LEU A 75 -15.77 6.59 1.07
C LEU A 75 -15.30 7.99 1.46
N ARG A 76 -16.14 9.00 1.27
CA ARG A 76 -15.91 10.40 1.65
C ARG A 76 -14.67 11.00 1.01
N PHE A 77 -14.49 10.80 -0.27
CA PHE A 77 -13.45 11.49 -1.01
C PHE A 77 -14.02 12.19 -2.25
N GLU A 78 -13.30 13.22 -2.68
CA GLU A 78 -13.58 14.02 -3.86
C GLU A 78 -12.26 14.57 -4.37
N LYS A 79 -11.84 14.18 -5.58
CA LYS A 79 -10.58 14.58 -6.18
C LYS A 79 -10.72 14.89 -7.66
N VAL A 80 -10.24 16.04 -8.06
CA VAL A 80 -10.15 16.39 -9.49
C VAL A 80 -8.93 15.73 -10.10
N VAL A 81 -9.12 15.12 -11.26
CA VAL A 81 -8.03 14.60 -12.07
C VAL A 81 -8.04 15.31 -13.43
N ALA A 82 -7.00 16.07 -13.69
CA ALA A 82 -6.83 16.81 -14.93
C ALA A 82 -6.65 15.88 -16.13
N PRO A 83 -6.93 16.34 -17.36
CA PRO A 83 -6.71 15.54 -18.56
C PRO A 83 -5.28 15.00 -18.64
N GLY A 84 -5.14 13.71 -18.94
CA GLY A 84 -3.85 13.03 -19.08
C GLY A 84 -3.06 12.83 -17.77
N LYS A 85 -3.65 13.14 -16.62
CA LYS A 85 -2.98 13.03 -15.32
C LYS A 85 -3.45 11.80 -14.55
N THR A 86 -2.60 11.42 -13.60
CA THR A 86 -2.87 10.33 -12.66
C THR A 86 -2.88 10.88 -11.23
N ILE A 87 -3.85 10.47 -10.46
CA ILE A 87 -3.94 10.79 -9.03
C ILE A 87 -3.99 9.52 -8.21
N SER A 88 -3.54 9.60 -6.97
CA SER A 88 -3.66 8.52 -6.00
C SER A 88 -4.56 8.97 -4.86
N ILE A 89 -5.57 8.18 -4.58
CA ILE A 89 -6.53 8.42 -3.51
C ILE A 89 -6.32 7.37 -2.45
N ARG A 90 -5.99 7.80 -1.24
CA ARG A 90 -5.85 6.88 -0.11
C ARG A 90 -7.22 6.45 0.37
N VAL A 91 -7.45 5.15 0.39
CA VAL A 91 -8.68 4.54 0.90
C VAL A 91 -8.36 3.72 2.15
N ARG A 92 -9.08 3.99 3.23
CA ARG A 92 -8.94 3.25 4.48
C ARG A 92 -9.32 1.77 4.31
N ALA A 93 -8.96 0.93 5.27
CA ALA A 93 -9.47 -0.42 5.36
C ALA A 93 -11.00 -0.43 5.36
N LEU A 94 -11.59 -1.25 4.48
CA LEU A 94 -13.03 -1.33 4.29
C LEU A 94 -13.59 -2.60 4.92
N LYS A 95 -14.80 -2.48 5.43
CA LYS A 95 -15.62 -3.66 5.75
C LYS A 95 -16.07 -4.33 4.46
N PRO A 96 -16.36 -5.64 4.47
CA PRO A 96 -16.94 -6.31 3.31
C PRO A 96 -18.18 -5.57 2.80
N GLY A 97 -18.24 -5.33 1.51
CA GLY A 97 -19.36 -4.61 0.89
C GLY A 97 -18.99 -4.00 -0.45
N THR A 98 -19.95 -3.31 -1.03
CA THR A 98 -19.81 -2.61 -2.30
C THR A 98 -19.88 -1.10 -2.08
N TYR A 99 -18.92 -0.39 -2.66
CA TYR A 99 -18.77 1.05 -2.50
C TYR A 99 -18.74 1.68 -3.89
N VAL A 100 -19.56 2.70 -4.10
CA VAL A 100 -19.69 3.36 -5.41
C VAL A 100 -18.79 4.59 -5.47
N PHE A 101 -18.14 4.79 -6.60
CA PHE A 101 -17.50 6.04 -6.97
C PHE A 101 -17.99 6.46 -8.37
N LEU A 102 -17.87 7.73 -8.66
CA LEU A 102 -18.34 8.29 -9.92
C LEU A 102 -17.52 9.51 -10.33
N ASP A 103 -17.72 9.97 -11.55
CA ASP A 103 -17.26 11.26 -11.99
C ASP A 103 -18.38 12.28 -11.75
N ASP A 104 -18.18 13.20 -10.80
CA ASP A 104 -19.21 14.20 -10.46
C ASP A 104 -19.50 15.18 -11.60
N TYR A 105 -18.55 15.35 -12.52
CA TYR A 105 -18.77 16.15 -13.73
C TYR A 105 -19.62 15.41 -14.79
N ASN A 106 -19.69 14.09 -14.69
CA ASN A 106 -20.50 13.24 -15.54
C ASN A 106 -21.02 12.04 -14.75
N LYS A 107 -22.13 12.22 -14.05
CA LYS A 107 -22.64 11.28 -13.04
C LYS A 107 -23.07 9.92 -13.59
N SER A 108 -23.18 9.78 -14.91
CA SER A 108 -23.41 8.48 -15.55
C SER A 108 -22.17 7.61 -15.57
N THR A 109 -20.99 8.21 -15.42
CA THR A 109 -19.70 7.51 -15.34
C THR A 109 -19.47 7.02 -13.91
N ARG A 110 -19.62 5.71 -13.70
CA ARG A 110 -19.61 5.10 -12.37
C ARG A 110 -18.69 3.89 -12.32
N GLY A 111 -18.15 3.64 -11.15
CA GLY A 111 -17.40 2.45 -10.81
C GLY A 111 -17.78 1.92 -9.44
N LYS A 112 -17.34 0.70 -9.15
CA LYS A 112 -17.58 0.02 -7.87
C LYS A 112 -16.28 -0.53 -7.31
N ILE A 113 -16.16 -0.44 -6.00
CA ILE A 113 -15.14 -1.13 -5.23
C ILE A 113 -15.84 -2.21 -4.42
N VAL A 114 -15.46 -3.47 -4.62
CA VAL A 114 -15.98 -4.60 -3.86
C VAL A 114 -14.90 -5.07 -2.89
N ALA A 115 -15.18 -4.93 -1.60
CA ALA A 115 -14.32 -5.43 -0.53
C ALA A 115 -14.82 -6.79 -0.06
N GLU A 116 -13.93 -7.78 -0.08
CA GLU A 116 -14.28 -9.17 0.27
C GLU A 116 -13.14 -9.94 0.97
#